data_f408dd5289326e675ac62349eb317474
#
_entry.id   f408dd5289326e675ac62349eb317474
#
_cell.length_a   1.000
_cell.length_b   1.000
_cell.length_c   1.000
_cell.angle_alpha   90.00
_cell.angle_beta   90.00
_cell.angle_gamma   90.00
#
_symmetry.space_group_name_H-M   'P 1'
#
loop_
_entity.id
_entity.type
_entity.pdbx_description
1 polymer ?
#
loop_
_entity_poly.entity_id
_entity_poly.type
_entity_poly.pdbx_seq_one_letter_code
_entity_poly.pdbx_strand_id
1 'polypeptide(L)'
;MTTSRTTATVSRRAALVGLGAGGLAVALAASARPAAAQDATSEAMAGHPIVGVWNVVTPRGPAPGLFFPDGTVLITPQVAQPGPNGVTFVTSNPGVWEPISERGVHFTVVQIHSDATGTFTGSVTIDGYPVVSEDGLSLFDDQAQGTITIRDAGGAIVDQILTAGAPPVTGTRMGVGAPGFPEGTPTAATPAA
;
A
#
# COMPACT_ATOMS: atom_id res chain seq x y z
N MET A 1 63.46 -20.72 22.89
CA MET A 1 62.31 -21.54 22.35
C MET A 1 61.25 -20.63 21.81
N THR A 2 61.23 -20.41 20.50
CA THR A 2 60.35 -19.45 19.85
C THR A 2 59.27 -20.25 19.10
N THR A 3 58.02 -20.16 19.55
CA THR A 3 56.88 -20.87 18.94
C THR A 3 56.28 -19.97 17.88
N SER A 4 56.48 -20.33 16.60
CA SER A 4 55.79 -19.70 15.45
C SER A 4 54.32 -20.16 15.40
N ARG A 5 53.37 -19.24 15.48
CA ARG A 5 51.96 -19.46 15.16
C ARG A 5 51.75 -19.22 13.68
N THR A 6 51.45 -20.27 12.95
CA THR A 6 51.02 -20.22 11.54
C THR A 6 49.51 -19.89 11.50
N THR A 7 49.16 -18.71 11.07
CA THR A 7 47.76 -18.31 10.79
C THR A 7 47.39 -18.81 9.40
N ALA A 8 46.51 -19.80 9.33
CA ALA A 8 45.94 -20.25 8.09
C ALA A 8 44.85 -19.26 7.60
N THR A 9 45.14 -18.55 6.51
CA THR A 9 44.17 -17.68 5.82
C THR A 9 43.26 -18.53 4.99
N VAL A 10 42.03 -18.75 5.46
CA VAL A 10 40.98 -19.44 4.67
C VAL A 10 40.46 -18.47 3.59
N SER A 11 40.79 -18.81 2.35
CA SER A 11 40.31 -18.05 1.17
C SER A 11 38.79 -18.17 1.03
N ARG A 12 38.06 -17.04 0.99
CA ARG A 12 36.63 -16.95 0.80
C ARG A 12 36.12 -17.58 -0.52
N ARG A 13 37.02 -17.91 -1.45
CA ARG A 13 36.68 -18.57 -2.73
C ARG A 13 36.45 -20.06 -2.61
N ALA A 14 36.94 -20.73 -1.57
CA ALA A 14 36.77 -22.18 -1.40
C ALA A 14 35.40 -22.56 -0.78
N ALA A 15 34.68 -21.61 -0.15
CA ALA A 15 33.38 -21.87 0.48
C ALA A 15 32.18 -21.85 -0.49
N LEU A 16 32.37 -21.40 -1.74
CA LEU A 16 31.29 -21.30 -2.74
C LEU A 16 31.15 -22.51 -3.67
N VAL A 17 32.08 -23.46 -3.66
CA VAL A 17 32.06 -24.62 -4.56
C VAL A 17 31.28 -25.83 -3.98
N GLY A 18 30.96 -25.83 -2.70
CA GLY A 18 30.28 -26.94 -2.01
C GLY A 18 28.75 -26.90 -1.99
N LEU A 19 28.11 -25.82 -2.44
CA LEU A 19 26.63 -25.64 -2.41
C LEU A 19 25.97 -25.79 -3.80
N GLY A 20 26.72 -26.26 -4.80
CA GLY A 20 26.38 -26.03 -6.21
C GLY A 20 25.52 -27.04 -6.92
N ALA A 21 25.21 -28.25 -6.43
CA ALA A 21 24.57 -29.22 -7.31
C ALA A 21 23.24 -29.85 -6.84
N GLY A 22 22.89 -29.70 -5.56
CA GLY A 22 21.66 -30.36 -5.04
C GLY A 22 20.53 -29.41 -4.63
N GLY A 23 20.84 -28.18 -4.26
CA GLY A 23 19.86 -27.23 -3.68
C GLY A 23 19.10 -26.37 -4.69
N LEU A 24 19.71 -26.08 -5.84
CA LEU A 24 19.09 -25.21 -6.87
C LEU A 24 18.01 -25.92 -7.68
N ALA A 25 18.08 -27.25 -7.84
CA ALA A 25 17.09 -27.98 -8.62
C ALA A 25 15.72 -28.10 -7.92
N VAL A 26 15.70 -28.10 -6.58
CA VAL A 26 14.45 -28.17 -5.80
C VAL A 26 13.79 -26.79 -5.67
N ALA A 27 14.57 -25.73 -5.59
CA ALA A 27 14.04 -24.37 -5.53
C ALA A 27 13.44 -23.87 -6.86
N LEU A 28 13.99 -24.29 -8.00
CA LEU A 28 13.46 -23.97 -9.33
C LEU A 28 12.17 -24.73 -9.68
N ALA A 29 11.98 -25.93 -9.10
CA ALA A 29 10.74 -26.68 -9.34
C ALA A 29 9.54 -26.13 -8.54
N ALA A 30 9.77 -25.42 -7.41
CA ALA A 30 8.70 -24.83 -6.60
C ALA A 30 8.23 -23.46 -7.11
N SER A 31 8.99 -22.80 -8.00
CA SER A 31 8.68 -21.47 -8.54
C SER A 31 8.09 -21.47 -9.96
N ALA A 32 7.95 -22.64 -10.60
CA ALA A 32 7.25 -22.74 -11.87
C ALA A 32 5.73 -22.71 -11.64
N ARG A 33 5.18 -21.58 -11.25
CA ARG A 33 3.78 -21.28 -11.53
C ARG A 33 3.61 -21.37 -13.05
N PRO A 34 2.64 -22.13 -13.57
CA PRO A 34 2.43 -22.18 -15.01
C PRO A 34 2.18 -20.74 -15.51
N ALA A 35 2.89 -20.33 -16.54
CA ALA A 35 2.79 -19.00 -17.13
C ALA A 35 1.32 -18.62 -17.43
N ALA A 36 0.49 -19.59 -17.82
CA ALA A 36 -0.94 -19.41 -18.04
C ALA A 36 -1.72 -18.93 -16.80
N ALA A 37 -1.28 -19.25 -15.57
CA ALA A 37 -1.95 -18.75 -14.35
C ALA A 37 -1.55 -17.31 -14.03
N GLN A 38 -0.35 -16.88 -14.42
CA GLN A 38 0.08 -15.48 -14.29
C GLN A 38 -0.60 -14.60 -15.34
N ASP A 39 -0.74 -15.07 -16.58
CA ASP A 39 -1.42 -14.37 -17.64
C ASP A 39 -2.92 -14.17 -17.33
N ALA A 40 -3.60 -15.21 -16.84
CA ALA A 40 -5.01 -15.12 -16.43
C ALA A 40 -5.23 -14.15 -15.26
N THR A 41 -4.31 -14.06 -14.32
CA THR A 41 -4.38 -13.12 -13.20
C THR A 41 -4.16 -11.69 -13.70
N SER A 42 -3.20 -11.49 -14.60
CA SER A 42 -2.92 -10.19 -15.20
C SER A 42 -4.09 -9.67 -16.05
N GLU A 43 -4.73 -10.54 -16.82
CA GLU A 43 -5.90 -10.19 -17.62
C GLU A 43 -7.12 -9.86 -16.73
N ALA A 44 -7.35 -10.62 -15.66
CA ALA A 44 -8.40 -10.36 -14.69
C ALA A 44 -8.18 -9.03 -13.97
N MET A 45 -6.94 -8.67 -13.63
CA MET A 45 -6.61 -7.35 -13.06
C MET A 45 -6.86 -6.23 -14.07
N ALA A 46 -6.38 -6.37 -15.30
CA ALA A 46 -6.50 -5.32 -16.33
C ALA A 46 -7.97 -4.98 -16.68
N GLY A 47 -8.86 -5.96 -16.64
CA GLY A 47 -10.29 -5.78 -16.90
C GLY A 47 -11.13 -5.43 -15.68
N HIS A 48 -10.55 -5.43 -14.47
CA HIS A 48 -11.32 -5.21 -13.25
C HIS A 48 -11.84 -3.76 -13.15
N PRO A 49 -13.12 -3.55 -12.74
CA PRO A 49 -13.72 -2.22 -12.69
C PRO A 49 -13.07 -1.25 -11.70
N ILE A 50 -12.21 -1.70 -10.78
CA ILE A 50 -11.45 -0.82 -9.90
C ILE A 50 -10.35 -0.04 -10.64
N VAL A 51 -9.82 -0.56 -11.77
CA VAL A 51 -8.73 0.09 -12.51
C VAL A 51 -9.12 1.49 -12.94
N GLY A 52 -8.33 2.47 -12.58
CA GLY A 52 -8.55 3.87 -12.88
C GLY A 52 -8.22 4.80 -11.73
N VAL A 53 -8.68 6.04 -11.85
CA VAL A 53 -8.47 7.11 -10.87
C VAL A 53 -9.78 7.38 -10.12
N TRP A 54 -9.66 7.53 -8.81
CA TRP A 54 -10.79 7.70 -7.90
C TRP A 54 -10.60 8.90 -6.99
N ASN A 55 -11.63 9.73 -6.87
CA ASN A 55 -11.73 10.73 -5.81
C ASN A 55 -12.28 10.05 -4.56
N VAL A 56 -11.39 9.63 -3.68
CA VAL A 56 -11.75 8.91 -2.45
C VAL A 56 -11.89 9.88 -1.29
N VAL A 57 -12.94 9.71 -0.50
CA VAL A 57 -13.18 10.44 0.75
C VAL A 57 -13.07 9.46 1.91
N THR A 58 -12.15 9.72 2.81
CA THR A 58 -11.92 8.95 4.04
C THR A 58 -12.36 9.75 5.26
N PRO A 59 -12.49 9.13 6.45
CA PRO A 59 -12.74 9.87 7.70
C PRO A 59 -11.68 10.93 8.02
N ARG A 60 -10.49 10.85 7.41
CA ARG A 60 -9.40 11.81 7.58
C ARG A 60 -9.36 12.88 6.49
N GLY A 61 -10.29 12.84 5.53
CA GLY A 61 -10.38 13.75 4.40
C GLY A 61 -10.11 13.09 3.05
N PRO A 62 -9.95 13.88 1.99
CA PRO A 62 -9.76 13.38 0.64
C PRO A 62 -8.41 12.65 0.49
N ALA A 63 -8.44 11.52 -0.21
CA ALA A 63 -7.28 10.68 -0.50
C ALA A 63 -7.44 10.06 -1.90
N PRO A 64 -7.15 10.80 -2.99
CA PRO A 64 -7.23 10.24 -4.33
C PRO A 64 -6.48 8.92 -4.46
N GLY A 65 -7.12 7.94 -5.11
CA GLY A 65 -6.57 6.60 -5.32
C GLY A 65 -6.41 6.28 -6.80
N LEU A 66 -5.32 5.64 -7.16
CA LEU A 66 -5.01 5.16 -8.50
C LEU A 66 -4.78 3.66 -8.43
N PHE A 67 -5.61 2.89 -9.13
CA PHE A 67 -5.45 1.45 -9.27
C PHE A 67 -4.98 1.13 -10.69
N PHE A 68 -3.82 0.50 -10.81
CA PHE A 68 -3.20 0.17 -12.08
C PHE A 68 -3.52 -1.28 -12.49
N PRO A 69 -3.56 -1.57 -13.80
CA PRO A 69 -3.92 -2.89 -14.31
C PRO A 69 -2.87 -3.98 -13.99
N ASP A 70 -1.70 -3.62 -13.52
CA ASP A 70 -0.62 -4.53 -13.13
C ASP A 70 -0.69 -4.97 -11.66
N GLY A 71 -1.74 -4.59 -10.92
CA GLY A 71 -1.87 -4.90 -9.50
C GLY A 71 -1.18 -3.92 -8.56
N THR A 72 -0.63 -2.82 -9.08
CA THR A 72 -0.13 -1.74 -8.22
C THR A 72 -1.23 -0.74 -7.87
N VAL A 73 -1.09 -0.08 -6.71
CA VAL A 73 -2.00 0.96 -6.24
C VAL A 73 -1.21 2.12 -5.64
N LEU A 74 -1.72 3.33 -5.82
CA LEU A 74 -1.19 4.52 -5.19
C LEU A 74 -2.34 5.32 -4.57
N ILE A 75 -2.30 5.55 -3.27
CA ILE A 75 -3.25 6.41 -2.56
C ILE A 75 -2.52 7.66 -2.09
N THR A 76 -3.11 8.82 -2.33
CA THR A 76 -2.48 10.11 -2.03
C THR A 76 -3.30 10.86 -0.98
N PRO A 77 -3.00 10.68 0.33
CA PRO A 77 -3.66 11.42 1.40
C PRO A 77 -3.16 12.85 1.48
N GLN A 78 -3.76 13.65 2.37
CA GLN A 78 -3.23 14.96 2.74
C GLN A 78 -1.82 14.81 3.30
N VAL A 79 -0.87 15.61 2.79
CA VAL A 79 0.57 15.53 3.12
C VAL A 79 0.84 15.86 4.59
N ALA A 80 0.06 16.75 5.18
CA ALA A 80 0.18 17.17 6.58
C ALA A 80 -1.09 16.77 7.34
N GLN A 81 -0.93 16.02 8.40
CA GLN A 81 -2.03 15.49 9.22
C GLN A 81 -1.83 15.87 10.69
N PRO A 82 -2.89 16.21 11.44
CA PRO A 82 -2.80 16.34 12.88
C PRO A 82 -2.36 15.04 13.52
N GLY A 83 -1.39 15.10 14.42
CA GLY A 83 -0.90 13.97 15.20
C GLY A 83 -0.85 14.30 16.69
N PRO A 84 -0.64 13.30 17.57
CA PRO A 84 -0.64 13.50 19.02
C PRO A 84 0.47 14.45 19.49
N ASN A 85 1.57 14.55 18.74
CA ASN A 85 2.74 15.36 19.05
C ASN A 85 2.90 16.56 18.09
N GLY A 86 1.82 17.01 17.45
CA GLY A 86 1.83 18.09 16.46
C GLY A 86 1.50 17.60 15.06
N VAL A 87 2.07 18.25 14.05
CA VAL A 87 1.83 17.88 12.64
C VAL A 87 2.73 16.70 12.25
N THR A 88 2.12 15.67 11.69
CA THR A 88 2.80 14.55 11.03
C THR A 88 2.75 14.76 9.52
N PHE A 89 3.88 14.67 8.86
CA PHE A 89 3.97 14.67 7.41
C PHE A 89 3.96 13.22 6.90
N VAL A 90 3.19 12.99 5.84
CA VAL A 90 3.00 11.65 5.31
C VAL A 90 3.28 11.61 3.81
N THR A 91 3.78 10.47 3.34
CA THR A 91 3.98 10.25 1.90
C THR A 91 2.69 9.84 1.22
N SER A 92 2.67 9.85 -0.12
CA SER A 92 1.77 9.00 -0.88
C SER A 92 2.00 7.54 -0.49
N ASN A 93 0.94 6.74 -0.57
CA ASN A 93 0.92 5.35 -0.11
C ASN A 93 0.99 4.40 -1.31
N PRO A 94 2.18 4.00 -1.76
CA PRO A 94 2.32 2.93 -2.74
C PRO A 94 1.93 1.59 -2.14
N GLY A 95 1.47 0.68 -2.99
CA GLY A 95 1.09 -0.66 -2.58
C GLY A 95 0.66 -1.56 -3.72
N VAL A 96 -0.01 -2.62 -3.35
CA VAL A 96 -0.50 -3.64 -4.27
C VAL A 96 -1.98 -3.92 -4.01
N TRP A 97 -2.66 -4.44 -5.03
CA TRP A 97 -4.05 -4.87 -4.92
C TRP A 97 -4.27 -6.17 -5.70
N GLU A 98 -5.28 -6.91 -5.31
CA GLU A 98 -5.75 -8.11 -6.00
C GLU A 98 -7.28 -8.16 -6.03
N PRO A 99 -7.90 -8.72 -7.06
CA PRO A 99 -9.34 -8.93 -7.10
C PRO A 99 -9.72 -10.06 -6.13
N ILE A 100 -10.77 -9.86 -5.34
CA ILE A 100 -11.39 -10.88 -4.48
C ILE A 100 -12.79 -11.27 -4.96
N SER A 101 -13.35 -10.51 -5.88
CA SER A 101 -14.61 -10.77 -6.60
C SER A 101 -14.64 -9.99 -7.92
N GLU A 102 -15.73 -10.10 -8.69
CA GLU A 102 -15.91 -9.33 -9.93
C GLU A 102 -15.83 -7.81 -9.74
N ARG A 103 -16.15 -7.31 -8.54
CA ARG A 103 -16.18 -5.87 -8.22
C ARG A 103 -15.44 -5.49 -6.94
N GLY A 104 -15.04 -6.47 -6.15
CA GLY A 104 -14.33 -6.27 -4.89
C GLY A 104 -12.85 -6.54 -5.01
N VAL A 105 -12.06 -5.76 -4.30
CA VAL A 105 -10.61 -5.92 -4.23
C VAL A 105 -10.14 -5.91 -2.78
N HIS A 106 -8.98 -6.52 -2.55
CA HIS A 106 -8.14 -6.32 -1.38
C HIS A 106 -6.92 -5.51 -1.80
N PHE A 107 -6.58 -4.47 -1.06
CA PHE A 107 -5.34 -3.75 -1.27
C PHE A 107 -4.55 -3.58 0.03
N THR A 108 -3.24 -3.52 -0.10
CA THR A 108 -2.31 -3.19 0.98
C THR A 108 -1.41 -2.05 0.52
N VAL A 109 -1.37 -0.96 1.30
CA VAL A 109 -0.51 0.20 1.04
C VAL A 109 0.32 0.56 2.27
N VAL A 110 1.46 1.21 2.03
CA VAL A 110 2.36 1.68 3.10
C VAL A 110 2.53 3.18 3.03
N GLN A 111 2.33 3.84 4.17
CA GLN A 111 2.54 5.27 4.38
C GLN A 111 3.77 5.48 5.27
N ILE A 112 4.66 6.37 4.88
CA ILE A 112 5.82 6.78 5.67
C ILE A 112 5.49 8.07 6.41
N HIS A 113 5.85 8.14 7.69
CA HIS A 113 5.61 9.28 8.57
C HIS A 113 6.90 9.99 8.93
N SER A 114 6.83 11.31 8.97
CA SER A 114 7.92 12.18 9.41
C SER A 114 7.38 13.29 10.32
N ASP A 115 8.20 13.80 11.21
CA ASP A 115 7.91 14.98 12.01
C ASP A 115 8.15 16.29 11.22
N ALA A 116 7.95 17.44 11.89
CA ALA A 116 8.13 18.76 11.31
C ALA A 116 9.58 19.09 10.92
N THR A 117 10.56 18.31 11.38
CA THR A 117 11.98 18.45 11.01
C THR A 117 12.35 17.56 9.83
N GLY A 118 11.42 16.72 9.34
CA GLY A 118 11.65 15.71 8.31
C GLY A 118 12.25 14.40 8.85
N THR A 119 12.36 14.24 10.16
CA THR A 119 12.86 13.01 10.77
C THR A 119 11.82 11.90 10.62
N PHE A 120 12.24 10.74 10.15
CA PHE A 120 11.39 9.54 10.05
C PHE A 120 10.90 9.12 11.45
N THR A 121 9.59 9.01 11.61
CA THR A 121 8.95 8.65 12.89
C THR A 121 8.29 7.29 12.88
N GLY A 122 8.09 6.69 11.71
CA GLY A 122 7.49 5.38 11.57
C GLY A 122 6.73 5.19 10.27
N SER A 123 5.98 4.11 10.19
CA SER A 123 5.16 3.78 9.03
C SER A 123 3.79 3.24 9.43
N VAL A 124 2.85 3.35 8.51
CA VAL A 124 1.51 2.77 8.64
C VAL A 124 1.24 1.89 7.44
N THR A 125 0.88 0.63 7.68
CA THR A 125 0.34 -0.26 6.66
C THR A 125 -1.17 -0.26 6.76
N ILE A 126 -1.85 -0.12 5.64
CA ILE A 126 -3.31 -0.06 5.56
C ILE A 126 -3.78 -1.14 4.60
N ASP A 127 -4.67 -2.00 5.08
CA ASP A 127 -5.41 -2.97 4.27
C ASP A 127 -6.85 -2.49 4.13
N GLY A 128 -7.41 -2.55 2.90
CA GLY A 128 -8.78 -2.14 2.62
C GLY A 128 -9.45 -3.06 1.61
N TYR A 129 -10.79 -3.06 1.63
CA TYR A 129 -11.63 -3.99 0.88
C TYR A 129 -12.77 -3.29 0.12
N PRO A 130 -12.46 -2.31 -0.76
CA PRO A 130 -13.49 -1.60 -1.49
C PRO A 130 -14.20 -2.46 -2.53
N VAL A 131 -15.47 -2.15 -2.74
CA VAL A 131 -16.33 -2.74 -3.77
C VAL A 131 -16.78 -1.64 -4.72
N VAL A 132 -16.65 -1.87 -6.01
CA VAL A 132 -17.10 -0.96 -7.07
C VAL A 132 -18.60 -1.19 -7.34
N SER A 133 -19.35 -0.11 -7.53
CA SER A 133 -20.77 -0.15 -7.92
C SER A 133 -20.98 -0.83 -9.28
N GLU A 134 -22.23 -1.23 -9.58
CA GLU A 134 -22.58 -1.91 -10.84
C GLU A 134 -22.33 -1.06 -12.08
N ASP A 135 -22.54 0.25 -11.96
CA ASP A 135 -22.29 1.22 -13.03
C ASP A 135 -20.78 1.58 -13.18
N GLY A 136 -19.93 1.09 -12.28
CA GLY A 136 -18.51 1.37 -12.29
C GLY A 136 -18.12 2.80 -11.90
N LEU A 137 -19.06 3.62 -11.40
CA LEU A 137 -18.85 5.05 -11.16
C LEU A 137 -18.56 5.40 -9.70
N SER A 138 -18.86 4.51 -8.76
CA SER A 138 -18.57 4.70 -7.34
C SER A 138 -17.88 3.49 -6.74
N LEU A 139 -17.20 3.69 -5.62
CA LEU A 139 -16.68 2.63 -4.77
C LEU A 139 -17.09 2.88 -3.32
N PHE A 140 -17.18 1.79 -2.57
CA PHE A 140 -17.56 1.79 -1.18
C PHE A 140 -16.76 0.73 -0.41
N ASP A 141 -16.19 1.11 0.74
CA ASP A 141 -15.58 0.20 1.70
C ASP A 141 -16.26 0.46 3.05
N ASP A 142 -16.96 -0.55 3.57
CA ASP A 142 -17.67 -0.48 4.85
C ASP A 142 -16.73 -0.59 6.07
N GLN A 143 -15.43 -0.76 5.81
CA GLN A 143 -14.40 -0.92 6.83
C GLN A 143 -14.52 -2.18 7.68
N ALA A 144 -15.37 -3.14 7.32
CA ALA A 144 -15.64 -4.32 8.15
C ALA A 144 -14.42 -5.26 8.30
N GLN A 145 -13.54 -5.30 7.31
CA GLN A 145 -12.40 -6.22 7.25
C GLN A 145 -11.03 -5.52 7.31
N GLY A 146 -11.00 -4.20 7.18
CA GLY A 146 -9.76 -3.45 7.08
C GLY A 146 -8.92 -3.49 8.35
N THR A 147 -7.60 -3.35 8.17
CA THR A 147 -6.64 -3.22 9.27
C THR A 147 -5.69 -2.06 9.03
N ILE A 148 -5.26 -1.44 10.13
CA ILE A 148 -4.23 -0.41 10.14
C ILE A 148 -3.14 -0.86 11.11
N THR A 149 -1.93 -1.12 10.62
CA THR A 149 -0.78 -1.50 11.44
C THR A 149 0.19 -0.34 11.51
N ILE A 150 0.46 0.13 12.72
CA ILE A 150 1.35 1.26 13.00
C ILE A 150 2.69 0.72 13.51
N ARG A 151 3.79 1.21 12.93
CA ARG A 151 5.15 0.86 13.33
C ARG A 151 5.92 2.13 13.70
N ASP A 152 6.77 2.01 14.71
CA ASP A 152 7.71 3.06 15.07
C ASP A 152 8.91 3.16 14.10
N ALA A 153 9.81 4.09 14.35
CA ALA A 153 11.01 4.29 13.53
C ALA A 153 11.99 3.10 13.56
N GLY A 154 11.90 2.24 14.57
CA GLY A 154 12.69 0.99 14.68
C GLY A 154 12.03 -0.19 13.94
N GLY A 155 10.80 -0.03 13.41
CA GLY A 155 10.04 -1.06 12.73
C GLY A 155 9.21 -1.94 13.67
N ALA A 156 9.20 -1.70 14.98
CA ALA A 156 8.35 -2.43 15.92
C ALA A 156 6.88 -2.02 15.74
N ILE A 157 5.96 -2.99 15.79
CA ILE A 157 4.52 -2.70 15.79
C ILE A 157 4.18 -2.06 17.15
N VAL A 158 3.67 -0.83 17.10
CA VAL A 158 3.22 -0.08 18.27
C VAL A 158 1.73 -0.09 18.44
N ASP A 159 0.97 -0.32 17.34
CA ASP A 159 -0.48 -0.46 17.38
C ASP A 159 -1.00 -1.25 16.16
N GLN A 160 -2.15 -1.90 16.33
CA GLN A 160 -2.89 -2.55 15.27
C GLN A 160 -4.38 -2.33 15.48
N ILE A 161 -5.00 -1.62 14.56
CA ILE A 161 -6.39 -1.18 14.64
C ILE A 161 -7.20 -1.96 13.61
N LEU A 162 -8.26 -2.63 14.06
CA LEU A 162 -9.29 -3.14 13.17
C LEU A 162 -10.22 -1.97 12.81
N THR A 163 -10.51 -1.80 11.52
CA THR A 163 -11.33 -0.68 11.06
C THR A 163 -12.84 -0.94 11.23
N ALA A 164 -13.23 -2.13 11.66
CA ALA A 164 -14.63 -2.50 11.87
C ALA A 164 -15.36 -1.48 12.77
N GLY A 165 -16.45 -0.91 12.26
CA GLY A 165 -17.22 0.13 12.95
C GLY A 165 -16.72 1.57 12.73
N ALA A 166 -15.62 1.76 12.00
CA ALA A 166 -15.22 3.09 11.53
C ALA A 166 -16.21 3.60 10.46
N PRO A 167 -16.31 4.91 10.24
CA PRO A 167 -17.07 5.46 9.14
C PRO A 167 -16.60 4.89 7.79
N PRO A 168 -17.51 4.62 6.86
CA PRO A 168 -17.15 4.04 5.57
C PRO A 168 -16.27 4.98 4.74
N VAL A 169 -15.49 4.38 3.83
CA VAL A 169 -14.76 5.08 2.79
C VAL A 169 -15.58 5.03 1.51
N THR A 170 -15.71 6.16 0.84
CA THR A 170 -16.43 6.27 -0.43
C THR A 170 -15.53 6.88 -1.50
N GLY A 171 -15.81 6.57 -2.76
CA GLY A 171 -15.09 7.20 -3.87
C GLY A 171 -15.95 7.32 -5.11
N THR A 172 -15.62 8.31 -5.94
CA THR A 172 -16.20 8.52 -7.26
C THR A 172 -15.13 8.39 -8.33
N ARG A 173 -15.45 7.74 -9.42
CA ARG A 173 -14.52 7.59 -10.56
C ARG A 173 -14.23 8.95 -11.16
N MET A 174 -12.96 9.26 -11.37
CA MET A 174 -12.52 10.47 -12.04
C MET A 174 -12.55 10.27 -13.55
N GLY A 175 -13.22 11.18 -14.27
CA GLY A 175 -13.17 11.30 -15.73
C GLY A 175 -12.49 12.60 -16.16
N VAL A 176 -12.13 12.69 -17.43
CA VAL A 176 -11.60 13.95 -18.00
C VAL A 176 -12.71 15.02 -17.94
N GLY A 177 -12.39 16.18 -17.37
CA GLY A 177 -13.36 17.27 -17.15
C GLY A 177 -14.35 17.04 -16.01
N ALA A 178 -14.23 15.95 -15.24
CA ALA A 178 -15.02 15.79 -14.03
C ALA A 178 -14.62 16.84 -12.98
N PRO A 179 -15.61 17.36 -12.23
CA PRO A 179 -15.33 18.29 -11.14
C PRO A 179 -14.62 17.57 -10.03
N GLY A 180 -13.49 17.42 -9.78
CA GLY A 180 -12.74 16.83 -8.67
C GLY A 180 -13.60 16.18 -7.57
N PHE A 181 -13.38 16.56 -6.34
CA PHE A 181 -14.18 16.07 -5.22
C PHE A 181 -15.60 16.64 -5.25
N PRO A 182 -16.61 15.88 -4.73
CA PRO A 182 -17.96 16.40 -4.59
C PRO A 182 -17.92 17.78 -3.93
N GLU A 183 -18.62 18.74 -4.48
CA GLU A 183 -18.68 20.09 -3.92
C GLU A 183 -19.22 20.00 -2.49
N GLY A 184 -18.34 20.19 -1.51
CA GLY A 184 -18.79 20.66 -0.22
C GLY A 184 -19.48 22.00 -0.46
N THR A 185 -20.68 22.19 0.06
CA THR A 185 -21.40 23.46 -0.02
C THR A 185 -20.40 24.60 0.23
N PRO A 186 -20.18 25.51 -0.74
CA PRO A 186 -19.20 26.57 -0.53
C PRO A 186 -19.63 27.37 0.68
N THR A 187 -18.84 27.29 1.75
CA THR A 187 -19.01 28.21 2.88
C THR A 187 -18.70 29.58 2.33
N ALA A 188 -19.75 30.40 2.18
CA ALA A 188 -19.59 31.76 1.71
C ALA A 188 -18.52 32.43 2.54
N ALA A 189 -17.41 32.81 1.91
CA ALA A 189 -16.38 33.58 2.57
C ALA A 189 -17.03 34.91 3.02
N THR A 190 -17.12 35.08 4.33
CA THR A 190 -17.54 36.37 4.89
C THR A 190 -16.52 37.41 4.45
N PRO A 191 -16.88 38.45 3.69
CA PRO A 191 -15.92 39.47 3.31
C PRO A 191 -15.40 40.13 4.59
N ALA A 192 -14.09 40.22 4.70
CA ALA A 192 -13.45 40.96 5.77
C ALA A 192 -13.88 42.44 5.67
N ALA A 193 -14.43 43.00 6.75
CA ALA A 193 -14.82 44.37 6.86
C ALA A 193 -13.59 45.27 7.03
#